data_66e4a5bca2378ffb5a3017eb60534b0f
#
_entry.id   66e4a5bca2378ffb5a3017eb60534b0f
#
_cell.length_a   1.000
_cell.length_b   1.000
_cell.length_c   1.000
_cell.angle_alpha   90.00
_cell.angle_beta   90.00
_cell.angle_gamma   90.00
#
_symmetry.space_group_name_H-M   'P 1'
#
loop_
_entity.id
_entity.type
_entity.pdbx_description
1 polymer ?
#
loop_
_entity_poly.entity_id
_entity_poly.type
_entity_poly.pdbx_seq_one_letter_code
_entity_poly.pdbx_strand_id
1 'polypeptide(L)'
;NTYPKANVGSVRSKGFDGTFAYKQKIGKVNLTVRGNFTYSKNEILEKDEENAVYPYQKEAGYRVNQAKGLIALGLFKDYDDIRNSPQQTNWGKVQPGDIKYKDVNGDGIINGSDEVAIGATTKPNLIYGFGISAQWKGFDFNAHFQGAGKSSFFINGPTCLLYTSDAA
;
A
#
# COMPACT_ATOMS: atom_id res chain seq x y z
N ASN A 1 3.47 -38.34 -4.76
CA ASN A 1 3.53 -37.65 -6.04
C ASN A 1 4.17 -36.27 -5.84
N THR A 2 5.42 -36.14 -6.31
CA THR A 2 6.13 -34.86 -6.31
C THR A 2 5.82 -34.17 -7.64
N TYR A 3 5.16 -33.03 -7.60
CA TYR A 3 4.92 -32.24 -8.81
C TYR A 3 6.27 -31.66 -9.31
N PRO A 4 6.53 -31.69 -10.62
CA PRO A 4 7.76 -31.11 -11.17
C PRO A 4 7.76 -29.59 -10.93
N LYS A 5 8.90 -29.07 -10.52
CA LYS A 5 9.09 -27.60 -10.41
C LYS A 5 9.35 -27.05 -11.80
N ALA A 6 8.55 -26.08 -12.23
CA ALA A 6 8.72 -25.36 -13.48
C ALA A 6 8.80 -23.84 -13.23
N ASN A 7 9.53 -23.13 -14.10
CA ASN A 7 9.54 -21.66 -14.09
C ASN A 7 8.34 -21.17 -14.87
N VAL A 8 7.28 -20.79 -14.15
CA VAL A 8 5.98 -20.40 -14.72
C VAL A 8 5.66 -18.92 -14.52
N GLY A 9 6.66 -18.11 -14.20
CA GLY A 9 6.46 -16.68 -14.02
C GLY A 9 7.74 -15.87 -14.14
N SER A 10 7.59 -14.62 -14.53
CA SER A 10 8.66 -13.63 -14.60
C SER A 10 8.29 -12.33 -13.89
N VAL A 11 9.24 -11.77 -13.17
CA VAL A 11 9.10 -10.51 -12.43
C VAL A 11 10.25 -9.60 -12.81
N ARG A 12 9.92 -8.35 -13.14
CA ARG A 12 10.89 -7.30 -13.37
C ARG A 12 10.94 -6.34 -12.20
N SER A 13 12.14 -6.03 -11.71
CA SER A 13 12.36 -4.99 -10.71
C SER A 13 13.22 -3.87 -11.30
N LYS A 14 12.83 -2.63 -11.06
CA LYS A 14 13.58 -1.43 -11.44
C LYS A 14 13.64 -0.50 -10.24
N GLY A 15 14.79 0.17 -10.08
CA GLY A 15 14.97 1.11 -8.99
C GLY A 15 16.22 1.95 -9.18
N PHE A 16 16.37 2.87 -8.27
CA PHE A 16 17.56 3.70 -8.15
C PHE A 16 17.80 4.02 -6.67
N ASP A 17 19.02 4.16 -6.32
CA ASP A 17 19.48 4.57 -5.00
C ASP A 17 20.51 5.68 -5.12
N GLY A 18 20.63 6.45 -4.08
CA GLY A 18 21.58 7.54 -4.06
C GLY A 18 21.94 7.93 -2.63
N THR A 19 23.16 8.40 -2.49
CA THR A 19 23.65 8.99 -1.25
C THR A 19 24.32 10.32 -1.55
N PHE A 20 24.15 11.27 -0.65
CA PHE A 20 24.90 12.53 -0.69
C PHE A 20 25.48 12.85 0.68
N ALA A 21 26.61 13.51 0.67
CA ALA A 21 27.21 14.05 1.87
C ALA A 21 27.84 15.39 1.54
N TYR A 22 27.48 16.39 2.32
CA TYR A 22 28.04 17.73 2.22
C TYR A 22 28.72 18.08 3.55
N LYS A 23 29.97 18.49 3.48
CA LYS A 23 30.77 18.88 4.63
C LYS A 23 31.27 20.30 4.44
N GLN A 24 31.05 21.15 5.43
CA GLN A 24 31.51 22.53 5.40
C GLN A 24 31.97 22.98 6.79
N LYS A 25 33.05 23.75 6.81
CA LYS A 25 33.50 24.43 8.00
C LYS A 25 33.03 25.90 7.98
N ILE A 26 32.20 26.26 8.93
CA ILE A 26 31.67 27.62 9.08
C ILE A 26 32.27 28.20 10.35
N GLY A 27 33.32 29.01 10.19
CA GLY A 27 34.07 29.54 11.33
C GLY A 27 34.69 28.43 12.19
N LYS A 28 34.20 28.25 13.41
CA LYS A 28 34.65 27.22 14.37
C LYS A 28 33.70 25.98 14.41
N VAL A 29 32.69 25.94 13.53
CA VAL A 29 31.73 24.85 13.44
C VAL A 29 32.04 23.98 12.21
N ASN A 30 32.19 22.68 12.42
CA ASN A 30 32.21 21.70 11.34
C ASN A 30 30.83 21.16 11.16
N LEU A 31 30.19 21.44 10.00
CA LEU A 31 28.88 20.98 9.66
C LEU A 31 28.99 19.83 8.65
N THR A 32 28.24 18.76 8.88
CA THR A 32 28.05 17.67 7.91
C THR A 32 26.57 17.43 7.73
N VAL A 33 26.12 17.49 6.49
CA VAL A 33 24.76 17.08 6.07
C VAL A 33 24.89 15.86 5.20
N ARG A 34 24.12 14.83 5.47
CA ARG A 34 24.11 13.59 4.71
C ARG A 34 22.70 13.13 4.46
N GLY A 35 22.48 12.45 3.35
CA GLY A 35 21.22 11.83 3.06
C GLY A 35 21.40 10.65 2.11
N ASN A 36 20.46 9.77 2.18
CA ASN A 36 20.35 8.61 1.30
C ASN A 36 18.88 8.38 0.94
N PHE A 37 18.66 7.82 -0.21
CA PHE A 37 17.34 7.39 -0.64
C PHE A 37 17.46 6.16 -1.54
N THR A 38 16.47 5.31 -1.45
CA THR A 38 16.32 4.13 -2.30
C THR A 38 14.87 4.07 -2.76
N TYR A 39 14.68 3.94 -4.06
CA TYR A 39 13.37 3.72 -4.65
C TYR A 39 13.42 2.48 -5.53
N SER A 40 12.50 1.54 -5.30
CA SER A 40 12.37 0.35 -6.13
C SER A 40 10.90 0.03 -6.42
N LYS A 41 10.64 -0.44 -7.63
CA LYS A 41 9.33 -0.92 -8.08
C LYS A 41 9.51 -2.24 -8.80
N ASN A 42 8.73 -3.23 -8.40
CA ASN A 42 8.62 -4.50 -9.11
C ASN A 42 7.30 -4.59 -9.89
N GLU A 43 7.27 -5.47 -10.86
CA GLU A 43 6.11 -5.73 -11.71
C GLU A 43 6.13 -7.20 -12.14
N ILE A 44 5.03 -7.89 -12.02
CA ILE A 44 4.85 -9.25 -12.52
C ILE A 44 4.61 -9.13 -14.03
N LEU A 45 5.50 -9.67 -14.83
CA LEU A 45 5.36 -9.66 -16.29
C LEU A 45 4.51 -10.83 -16.75
N GLU A 46 4.80 -12.01 -16.20
CA GLU A 46 4.09 -13.24 -16.50
C GLU A 46 3.90 -14.04 -15.21
N LYS A 47 2.77 -14.68 -15.09
CA LYS A 47 2.43 -15.62 -14.03
C LYS A 47 1.49 -16.67 -14.60
N ASP A 48 1.71 -17.94 -14.27
CA ASP A 48 0.74 -18.98 -14.54
C ASP A 48 -0.44 -18.80 -13.58
N GLU A 49 -1.48 -18.22 -14.10
CA GLU A 49 -2.71 -17.92 -13.37
C GLU A 49 -3.91 -18.45 -14.16
N GLU A 50 -4.93 -18.92 -13.46
CA GLU A 50 -6.19 -19.31 -14.06
C GLU A 50 -6.77 -18.14 -14.87
N ASN A 51 -7.53 -18.46 -15.93
CA ASN A 51 -8.16 -17.44 -16.75
C ASN A 51 -9.11 -16.59 -15.90
N ALA A 52 -8.63 -15.42 -15.49
CA ALA A 52 -9.44 -14.46 -14.77
C ALA A 52 -10.59 -13.98 -15.67
N VAL A 53 -11.80 -14.01 -15.14
CA VAL A 53 -13.00 -13.54 -15.85
C VAL A 53 -12.88 -12.07 -16.22
N TYR A 54 -12.28 -11.29 -15.31
CA TYR A 54 -12.07 -9.86 -15.51
C TYR A 54 -10.59 -9.51 -15.57
N PRO A 55 -10.17 -8.63 -16.50
CA PRO A 55 -8.75 -8.27 -16.66
C PRO A 55 -8.08 -7.71 -15.41
N TYR A 56 -8.82 -6.98 -14.55
CA TYR A 56 -8.31 -6.38 -13.32
C TYR A 56 -8.06 -7.40 -12.20
N GLN A 57 -8.57 -8.62 -12.33
CA GLN A 57 -8.31 -9.71 -11.40
C GLN A 57 -6.97 -10.39 -11.62
N LYS A 58 -6.36 -10.23 -12.79
CA LYS A 58 -5.03 -10.75 -13.09
C LYS A 58 -3.99 -10.15 -12.13
N GLU A 59 -2.96 -10.92 -11.84
CA GLU A 59 -1.79 -10.43 -11.10
C GLU A 59 -0.69 -9.90 -12.04
N ALA A 60 -0.63 -10.42 -13.28
CA ALA A 60 0.25 -9.89 -14.30
C ALA A 60 -0.04 -8.40 -14.57
N GLY A 61 1.02 -7.59 -14.63
CA GLY A 61 0.94 -6.13 -14.75
C GLY A 61 0.89 -5.39 -13.40
N TYR A 62 0.67 -6.10 -12.31
CA TYR A 62 0.70 -5.52 -10.96
C TYR A 62 2.01 -5.83 -10.24
N ARG A 63 2.16 -5.27 -9.05
CA ARG A 63 3.33 -5.50 -8.20
C ARG A 63 3.20 -6.83 -7.46
N VAL A 64 4.33 -7.44 -7.15
CA VAL A 64 4.36 -8.60 -6.23
C VAL A 64 3.79 -8.16 -4.89
N ASN A 65 2.88 -8.94 -4.34
CA ASN A 65 2.13 -8.63 -3.10
C ASN A 65 1.32 -7.32 -3.17
N GLN A 66 0.78 -7.00 -4.34
CA GLN A 66 -0.19 -5.93 -4.47
C GLN A 66 -1.44 -6.27 -3.67
N ALA A 67 -1.85 -5.37 -2.78
CA ALA A 67 -3.10 -5.52 -2.06
C ALA A 67 -4.29 -5.41 -3.01
N LYS A 68 -5.27 -6.29 -2.85
CA LYS A 68 -6.56 -6.22 -3.53
C LYS A 68 -7.66 -5.99 -2.50
N GLY A 69 -8.71 -5.34 -2.89
CA GLY A 69 -9.86 -5.07 -2.04
C GLY A 69 -10.92 -4.27 -2.76
N LEU A 70 -11.99 -4.00 -2.07
CA LEU A 70 -13.14 -3.25 -2.57
C LEU A 70 -12.89 -1.74 -2.50
N ILE A 71 -13.45 -0.99 -3.45
CA ILE A 71 -13.38 0.47 -3.46
C ILE A 71 -14.55 1.02 -2.63
N ALA A 72 -14.26 1.69 -1.53
CA ALA A 72 -15.25 2.39 -0.73
C ALA A 72 -15.69 3.69 -1.43
N LEU A 73 -17.01 3.89 -1.55
CA LEU A 73 -17.63 5.10 -2.10
C LEU A 73 -18.05 6.09 -1.02
N GLY A 74 -18.08 5.66 0.24
CA GLY A 74 -18.55 6.42 1.39
C GLY A 74 -19.39 5.55 2.30
N LEU A 75 -20.29 6.17 3.05
CA LEU A 75 -21.23 5.48 3.94
C LEU A 75 -22.65 5.56 3.37
N PHE A 76 -23.46 4.55 3.63
CA PHE A 76 -24.88 4.60 3.34
C PHE A 76 -25.58 5.67 4.19
N LYS A 77 -26.36 6.52 3.55
CA LYS A 77 -27.06 7.62 4.22
C LYS A 77 -28.32 7.13 4.95
N ASP A 78 -29.09 6.30 4.27
CA ASP A 78 -30.37 5.81 4.72
C ASP A 78 -30.75 4.49 4.04
N TYR A 79 -31.92 3.94 4.37
CA TYR A 79 -32.42 2.69 3.77
C TYR A 79 -32.81 2.85 2.31
N ASP A 80 -33.12 4.06 1.84
CA ASP A 80 -33.39 4.30 0.42
C ASP A 80 -32.10 4.23 -0.42
N ASP A 81 -31.00 4.78 0.11
CA ASP A 81 -29.69 4.65 -0.51
C ASP A 81 -29.23 3.18 -0.57
N ILE A 82 -29.51 2.38 0.48
CA ILE A 82 -29.23 0.94 0.48
C ILE A 82 -30.06 0.23 -0.61
N ARG A 83 -31.36 0.50 -0.72
CA ARG A 83 -32.25 -0.12 -1.71
C ARG A 83 -31.87 0.20 -3.16
N ASN A 84 -31.32 1.39 -3.38
CA ASN A 84 -30.92 1.87 -4.71
C ASN A 84 -29.46 1.56 -5.04
N SER A 85 -28.76 0.80 -4.21
CA SER A 85 -27.35 0.44 -4.39
C SER A 85 -27.18 -1.06 -4.68
N PRO A 86 -26.06 -1.48 -5.27
CA PRO A 86 -25.71 -2.88 -5.44
C PRO A 86 -25.77 -3.64 -4.11
N GLN A 87 -26.20 -4.89 -4.19
CA GLN A 87 -26.43 -5.72 -3.02
C GLN A 87 -25.12 -6.12 -2.33
N GLN A 88 -24.99 -5.86 -1.04
CA GLN A 88 -23.84 -6.21 -0.22
C GLN A 88 -24.23 -7.28 0.82
N THR A 89 -24.24 -8.56 0.41
CA THR A 89 -24.74 -9.64 1.27
C THR A 89 -23.66 -10.40 2.03
N ASN A 90 -22.41 -10.29 1.61
CA ASN A 90 -21.32 -11.12 2.16
C ASN A 90 -20.95 -10.80 3.62
N TRP A 91 -21.39 -9.66 4.15
CA TRP A 91 -21.06 -9.20 5.50
C TRP A 91 -22.27 -9.07 6.43
N GLY A 92 -23.39 -9.67 6.05
CA GLY A 92 -24.61 -9.64 6.83
C GLY A 92 -25.60 -8.56 6.39
N LYS A 93 -26.47 -8.13 7.32
CA LYS A 93 -27.51 -7.14 7.02
C LYS A 93 -26.92 -5.74 7.05
N VAL A 94 -26.92 -5.07 5.92
CA VAL A 94 -26.43 -3.70 5.76
C VAL A 94 -27.39 -2.70 6.41
N GLN A 95 -26.81 -1.68 7.08
CA GLN A 95 -27.53 -0.61 7.77
C GLN A 95 -27.00 0.78 7.32
N PRO A 96 -27.80 1.86 7.50
CA PRO A 96 -27.28 3.22 7.34
C PRO A 96 -26.06 3.45 8.25
N GLY A 97 -25.01 4.04 7.68
CA GLY A 97 -23.71 4.21 8.33
C GLY A 97 -22.67 3.15 7.97
N ASP A 98 -23.06 2.03 7.36
CA ASP A 98 -22.12 1.04 6.84
C ASP A 98 -21.42 1.55 5.57
N ILE A 99 -20.26 0.95 5.29
CA ILE A 99 -19.47 1.33 4.09
C ILE A 99 -20.20 0.86 2.83
N LYS A 100 -20.39 1.77 1.91
CA LYS A 100 -20.90 1.52 0.55
C LYS A 100 -19.73 1.24 -0.38
N TYR A 101 -19.74 0.09 -1.05
CA TYR A 101 -18.70 -0.30 -1.99
C TYR A 101 -19.13 -0.13 -3.44
N LYS A 102 -18.12 -0.01 -4.31
CA LYS A 102 -18.31 0.12 -5.76
C LYS A 102 -18.47 -1.26 -6.39
N ASP A 103 -19.53 -1.43 -7.15
CA ASP A 103 -19.68 -2.51 -8.11
C ASP A 103 -18.80 -2.20 -9.33
N VAL A 104 -17.77 -3.02 -9.52
CA VAL A 104 -16.76 -2.81 -10.55
C VAL A 104 -17.14 -3.53 -11.84
N ASN A 105 -17.74 -4.69 -11.73
CA ASN A 105 -18.14 -5.50 -12.86
C ASN A 105 -19.56 -5.16 -13.39
N GLY A 106 -20.39 -4.45 -12.61
CA GLY A 106 -21.74 -4.01 -12.98
C GLY A 106 -22.79 -5.10 -12.88
N ASP A 107 -22.58 -6.16 -12.07
CA ASP A 107 -23.51 -7.27 -11.92
C ASP A 107 -24.60 -7.02 -10.85
N GLY A 108 -24.51 -5.90 -10.12
CA GLY A 108 -25.46 -5.51 -9.08
C GLY A 108 -25.19 -6.16 -7.71
N ILE A 109 -24.11 -6.92 -7.55
CA ILE A 109 -23.77 -7.64 -6.32
C ILE A 109 -22.31 -7.36 -5.96
N ILE A 110 -22.05 -6.82 -4.77
CA ILE A 110 -20.69 -6.61 -4.26
C ILE A 110 -20.14 -7.93 -3.70
N ASN A 111 -19.08 -8.43 -4.30
CA ASN A 111 -18.44 -9.68 -3.92
C ASN A 111 -16.93 -9.67 -4.27
N GLY A 112 -16.26 -10.82 -4.19
CA GLY A 112 -14.84 -10.95 -4.53
C GLY A 112 -14.51 -10.64 -6.00
N SER A 113 -15.51 -10.63 -6.89
CA SER A 113 -15.32 -10.21 -8.29
C SER A 113 -15.10 -8.72 -8.45
N ASP A 114 -15.43 -7.91 -7.43
CA ASP A 114 -15.23 -6.46 -7.42
C ASP A 114 -13.89 -6.04 -6.78
N GLU A 115 -13.11 -7.01 -6.29
CA GLU A 115 -11.82 -6.72 -5.73
C GLU A 115 -10.83 -6.28 -6.80
N VAL A 116 -10.29 -5.08 -6.64
CA VAL A 116 -9.29 -4.47 -7.51
C VAL A 116 -8.00 -4.22 -6.75
N ALA A 117 -6.94 -3.92 -7.47
CA ALA A 117 -5.67 -3.50 -6.86
C ALA A 117 -5.86 -2.16 -6.13
N ILE A 118 -5.62 -2.15 -4.82
CA ILE A 118 -5.74 -0.98 -3.96
C ILE A 118 -4.42 -0.66 -3.25
N GLY A 119 -4.22 0.62 -2.94
CA GLY A 119 -3.07 1.05 -2.15
C GLY A 119 -1.72 0.73 -2.76
N ALA A 120 -0.75 0.51 -1.90
CA ALA A 120 0.60 0.10 -2.23
C ALA A 120 0.87 -1.33 -1.73
N THR A 121 2.08 -1.82 -1.96
CA THR A 121 2.53 -3.11 -1.40
C THR A 121 2.83 -2.98 0.09
N THR A 122 2.84 -4.10 0.81
CA THR A 122 3.21 -4.12 2.23
C THR A 122 4.68 -3.75 2.46
N LYS A 123 5.54 -3.98 1.47
CA LYS A 123 6.93 -3.53 1.50
C LYS A 123 7.04 -2.13 0.93
N PRO A 124 7.68 -1.16 1.64
CA PRO A 124 7.84 0.19 1.13
C PRO A 124 8.69 0.23 -0.13
N ASN A 125 8.27 1.01 -1.10
CA ASN A 125 9.01 1.23 -2.33
C ASN A 125 10.01 2.38 -2.22
N LEU A 126 9.84 3.25 -1.24
CA LEU A 126 10.70 4.39 -0.98
C LEU A 126 11.23 4.29 0.44
N ILE A 127 12.55 4.30 0.58
CA ILE A 127 13.24 4.42 1.87
C ILE A 127 14.18 5.61 1.75
N TYR A 128 14.17 6.48 2.74
CA TYR A 128 15.05 7.66 2.77
C TYR A 128 15.53 7.95 4.16
N GLY A 129 16.70 8.57 4.23
CA GLY A 129 17.26 9.05 5.48
C GLY A 129 18.02 10.35 5.26
N PHE A 130 18.01 11.22 6.23
CA PHE A 130 18.85 12.40 6.24
C PHE A 130 19.34 12.69 7.66
N GLY A 131 20.54 13.23 7.73
CA GLY A 131 21.17 13.55 8.99
C GLY A 131 22.00 14.81 8.92
N ILE A 132 22.07 15.49 10.05
CA ILE A 132 22.89 16.66 10.27
C ILE A 132 23.79 16.41 11.47
N SER A 133 25.06 16.74 11.33
CA SER A 133 26.03 16.69 12.41
C SER A 133 26.77 18.04 12.50
N ALA A 134 26.89 18.58 13.68
CA ALA A 134 27.59 19.82 13.93
C ALA A 134 28.58 19.64 15.11
N GLN A 135 29.83 20.05 14.91
CA GLN A 135 30.87 20.01 15.93
C GLN A 135 31.35 21.42 16.21
N TRP A 136 31.34 21.80 17.46
CA TRP A 136 31.77 23.13 17.90
C TRP A 136 32.46 23.07 19.26
N LYS A 137 33.71 23.46 19.33
CA LYS A 137 34.50 23.61 20.59
C LYS A 137 34.39 22.42 21.57
N GLY A 138 34.40 21.18 21.05
CA GLY A 138 34.27 19.96 21.87
C GLY A 138 32.83 19.52 22.12
N PHE A 139 31.83 20.24 21.62
CA PHE A 139 30.44 19.81 21.59
C PHE A 139 30.14 19.20 20.26
N ASP A 140 29.50 18.04 20.29
CA ASP A 140 29.01 17.31 19.12
C ASP A 140 27.47 17.19 19.15
N PHE A 141 26.83 17.64 18.10
CA PHE A 141 25.38 17.44 17.87
C PHE A 141 25.18 16.55 16.64
N ASN A 142 24.33 15.55 16.75
CA ASN A 142 23.96 14.68 15.64
C ASN A 142 22.47 14.39 15.70
N ALA A 143 21.77 14.66 14.60
CA ALA A 143 20.38 14.28 14.40
C ALA A 143 20.27 13.47 13.12
N HIS A 144 19.55 12.33 13.18
CA HIS A 144 19.30 11.47 12.03
C HIS A 144 17.81 11.15 11.94
N PHE A 145 17.26 11.27 10.75
CA PHE A 145 15.88 10.97 10.44
C PHE A 145 15.82 9.89 9.37
N GLN A 146 14.92 8.96 9.52
CA GLN A 146 14.67 7.91 8.54
C GLN A 146 13.18 7.76 8.32
N GLY A 147 12.79 7.53 7.07
CA GLY A 147 11.41 7.31 6.69
C GLY A 147 11.27 6.24 5.64
N ALA A 148 10.10 5.65 5.61
CA ALA A 148 9.66 4.73 4.59
C ALA A 148 8.32 5.21 4.02
N GLY A 149 8.15 5.08 2.71
CA GLY A 149 6.96 5.56 2.02
C GLY A 149 6.50 4.60 0.92
N LYS A 150 5.32 4.87 0.40
CA LYS A 150 4.67 4.03 -0.62
C LYS A 150 4.53 2.58 -0.17
N SER A 151 4.05 2.39 1.06
CA SER A 151 3.63 1.10 1.60
C SER A 151 2.22 1.19 2.14
N SER A 152 1.51 0.09 2.14
CA SER A 152 0.18 -0.05 2.72
C SER A 152 0.17 -1.25 3.65
N PHE A 153 -0.61 -1.18 4.71
CA PHE A 153 -0.86 -2.30 5.60
C PHE A 153 -2.35 -2.35 5.94
N PHE A 154 -2.84 -3.53 6.19
CA PHE A 154 -4.21 -3.71 6.66
C PHE A 154 -4.25 -3.53 8.16
N ILE A 155 -5.12 -2.66 8.63
CA ILE A 155 -5.47 -2.58 10.04
C ILE A 155 -6.52 -3.66 10.29
N ASN A 156 -6.09 -4.79 10.83
CA ASN A 156 -6.95 -5.93 11.08
C ASN A 156 -6.80 -6.37 12.55
N GLY A 157 -7.45 -5.66 13.44
CA GLY A 157 -7.43 -5.96 14.85
C GLY A 157 -8.84 -5.89 15.47
N PRO A 158 -9.11 -6.63 16.54
CA PRO A 158 -10.41 -6.63 17.21
C PRO A 158 -10.87 -5.23 17.64
N THR A 159 -9.94 -4.39 18.08
CA THR A 159 -10.19 -2.98 18.46
C THR A 159 -10.57 -2.10 17.26
N CYS A 160 -10.06 -2.40 16.07
CA CYS A 160 -10.43 -1.65 14.87
C CYS A 160 -11.86 -1.99 14.42
N LEU A 161 -12.27 -3.24 14.55
CA LEU A 161 -13.64 -3.67 14.25
C LEU A 161 -14.67 -3.09 15.22
N LEU A 162 -14.32 -2.97 16.49
CA LEU A 162 -15.17 -2.32 17.50
C LEU A 162 -15.33 -0.82 17.26
N TYR A 163 -14.27 -0.16 16.80
CA TYR A 163 -14.30 1.28 16.52
C TYR A 163 -15.16 1.62 15.30
N THR A 164 -15.26 0.74 14.31
CA THR A 164 -16.14 0.94 13.15
C THR A 164 -17.61 0.64 13.46
N SER A 165 -17.91 -0.14 14.50
CA SER A 165 -19.28 -0.42 14.94
C SER A 165 -19.83 0.63 15.93
N ASP A 166 -18.95 1.30 16.68
CA ASP A 166 -19.33 2.32 17.67
C ASP A 166 -19.27 3.76 17.11
N ALA A 167 -18.83 3.95 15.87
CA ALA A 167 -18.81 5.26 15.19
C ALA A 167 -20.06 5.49 14.33
N ALA A 168 -21.11 4.70 14.53
CA ALA A 168 -22.40 4.86 13.89
C ALA A 168 -23.38 5.62 14.80
#